data_0caab50da21a953fe09bbee02e672983
#
_entry.id   0caab50da21a953fe09bbee02e672983
#
_cell.length_a   1.000
_cell.length_b   1.000
_cell.length_c   1.000
_cell.angle_alpha   90.00
_cell.angle_beta   90.00
_cell.angle_gamma   90.00
#
_symmetry.space_group_name_H-M   'P 1'
#
loop_
_entity.id
_entity.type
_entity.pdbx_description
1 polymer ?
#
loop_
_entity_poly.entity_id
_entity_poly.type
_entity_poly.pdbx_seq_one_letter_code
_entity_poly.pdbx_strand_id
1 'polypeptide(L)'
;MHDEFDLAYNEKLFGDCGLLYYGCCEPMDTKVDILRKRFRNLRKISITPWADAARAAANIGRDYVMAAKPNPAFVARPQFNPEPVEQEITRYCEACQRHGTALEFVLKDISTIANDVRNLTQWAATVNRVIDRFYR
;
A
#
# COMPACT_ATOMS: atom_id res chain seq x y z
N MET A 1 0.84 -19.13 13.21
CA MET A 1 -0.26 -19.47 12.27
C MET A 1 -0.03 -18.88 10.87
N HIS A 2 0.02 -17.55 10.63
CA HIS A 2 0.31 -16.98 9.30
C HIS A 2 1.67 -17.45 8.75
N ASP A 3 2.72 -17.46 9.57
CA ASP A 3 4.06 -17.90 9.17
C ASP A 3 4.13 -19.40 8.82
N GLU A 4 3.42 -20.23 9.54
CA GLU A 4 3.49 -21.71 9.42
C GLU A 4 2.58 -22.26 8.32
N PHE A 5 1.37 -21.70 8.18
CA PHE A 5 0.34 -22.25 7.30
C PHE A 5 0.19 -21.51 5.97
N ASP A 6 0.65 -20.25 5.88
CA ASP A 6 0.56 -19.45 4.64
C ASP A 6 1.95 -19.21 4.05
N LEU A 7 2.83 -18.53 4.79
CA LEU A 7 4.13 -18.12 4.25
C LEU A 7 5.05 -19.31 3.91
N ALA A 8 4.99 -20.40 4.67
CA ALA A 8 5.80 -21.60 4.40
C ALA A 8 5.44 -22.26 3.04
N TYR A 9 4.19 -22.17 2.62
CA TYR A 9 3.77 -22.67 1.30
C TYR A 9 4.05 -21.66 0.19
N ASN A 10 3.83 -20.39 0.46
CA ASN A 10 4.14 -19.31 -0.49
C ASN A 10 5.63 -19.23 -0.79
N GLU A 11 6.50 -19.49 0.19
CA GLU A 11 7.95 -19.58 -0.01
C GLU A 11 8.33 -20.66 -1.03
N LYS A 12 7.71 -21.84 -0.95
CA LYS A 12 7.95 -22.94 -1.90
C LYS A 12 7.48 -22.60 -3.32
N LEU A 13 6.39 -21.83 -3.45
CA LEU A 13 5.82 -21.46 -4.74
C LEU A 13 6.56 -20.30 -5.41
N PHE A 14 7.01 -19.32 -4.63
CA PHE A 14 7.50 -18.03 -5.13
C PHE A 14 8.97 -17.75 -4.83
N GLY A 15 9.65 -18.63 -4.10
CA GLY A 15 11.07 -18.47 -3.74
C GLY A 15 12.02 -18.36 -4.92
N ASP A 16 11.68 -19.00 -6.03
CA ASP A 16 12.48 -19.01 -7.27
C ASP A 16 12.08 -17.89 -8.27
N CYS A 17 11.08 -17.06 -7.93
CA CYS A 17 10.74 -15.90 -8.76
C CYS A 17 11.84 -14.84 -8.65
N GLY A 18 12.06 -14.05 -9.72
CA GLY A 18 13.09 -13.01 -9.73
C GLY A 18 12.85 -11.94 -8.66
N LEU A 19 11.62 -11.38 -8.59
CA LEU A 19 11.21 -10.41 -7.57
C LEU A 19 9.79 -10.73 -7.11
N LEU A 20 9.56 -10.59 -5.80
CA LEU A 20 8.28 -10.85 -5.18
C LEU A 20 7.59 -9.55 -4.72
N TYR A 21 6.34 -9.39 -5.13
CA TYR A 21 5.40 -8.47 -4.52
C TYR A 21 4.46 -9.27 -3.61
N TYR A 22 4.65 -9.16 -2.30
CA TYR A 22 3.79 -9.84 -1.34
C TYR A 22 2.59 -8.97 -0.97
N GLY A 23 1.39 -9.53 -1.13
CA GLY A 23 0.17 -8.83 -0.80
C GLY A 23 -0.93 -9.74 -0.28
N CYS A 24 -1.56 -9.31 0.80
CA CYS A 24 -2.80 -9.90 1.30
C CYS A 24 -3.75 -8.79 1.79
N CYS A 25 -4.97 -9.17 2.21
CA CYS A 25 -5.96 -8.23 2.72
C CYS A 25 -5.76 -7.91 4.22
N GLU A 26 -4.88 -8.64 4.90
CA GLU A 26 -4.56 -8.39 6.31
C GLU A 26 -3.62 -7.19 6.48
N PRO A 27 -3.66 -6.52 7.65
CA PRO A 27 -2.65 -5.55 8.04
C PRO A 27 -1.27 -6.19 8.13
N MET A 28 -0.33 -5.78 7.28
CA MET A 28 1.02 -6.33 7.21
C MET A 28 2.06 -5.50 7.95
N ASP A 29 1.68 -4.39 8.53
CA ASP A 29 2.54 -3.44 9.24
C ASP A 29 3.33 -4.07 10.40
N THR A 30 2.79 -5.10 11.06
CA THR A 30 3.46 -5.86 12.13
C THR A 30 4.15 -7.14 11.66
N LYS A 31 4.06 -7.48 10.36
CA LYS A 31 4.51 -8.76 9.82
C LYS A 31 5.71 -8.65 8.85
N VAL A 32 6.25 -7.45 8.68
CA VAL A 32 7.34 -7.18 7.73
C VAL A 32 8.57 -8.05 8.01
N ASP A 33 8.94 -8.25 9.28
CA ASP A 33 10.11 -9.05 9.65
C ASP A 33 9.95 -10.55 9.32
N ILE A 34 8.73 -11.06 9.40
CA ILE A 34 8.45 -12.44 9.02
C ILE A 34 8.62 -12.59 7.50
N LEU A 35 8.10 -11.64 6.72
CA LEU A 35 8.27 -11.63 5.26
C LEU A 35 9.75 -11.53 4.86
N ARG A 36 10.50 -10.64 5.53
CA ARG A 36 11.94 -10.46 5.31
C ARG A 36 12.73 -11.75 5.53
N LYS A 37 12.36 -12.55 6.55
CA LYS A 37 13.02 -13.82 6.84
C LYS A 37 12.70 -14.92 5.82
N ARG A 38 11.47 -14.94 5.32
CA ARG A 38 10.98 -15.97 4.41
C ARG A 38 11.38 -15.75 2.95
N PHE A 39 11.34 -14.50 2.47
CA PHE A 39 11.48 -14.21 1.05
C PHE A 39 12.74 -13.39 0.77
N ARG A 40 13.77 -14.03 0.21
CA ARG A 40 15.01 -13.36 -0.20
C ARG A 40 14.81 -12.43 -1.39
N ASN A 41 13.81 -12.71 -2.21
CA ASN A 41 13.44 -11.98 -3.42
C ASN A 41 12.32 -10.94 -3.19
N LEU A 42 11.98 -10.65 -1.92
CA LEU A 42 10.96 -9.67 -1.57
C LEU A 42 11.35 -8.28 -2.08
N ARG A 43 10.46 -7.63 -2.83
CA ARG A 43 10.67 -6.29 -3.38
C ARG A 43 9.64 -5.29 -2.88
N LYS A 44 8.38 -5.71 -2.79
CA LYS A 44 7.26 -4.86 -2.40
C LYS A 44 6.38 -5.54 -1.38
N ILE A 45 5.81 -4.75 -0.49
CA ILE A 45 4.84 -5.21 0.51
C ILE A 45 3.56 -4.40 0.39
N SER A 46 2.44 -5.08 0.22
CA SER A 46 1.11 -4.48 0.20
C SER A 46 0.69 -4.03 1.61
N ILE A 47 0.29 -2.78 1.73
CA ILE A 47 -0.22 -2.20 2.98
C ILE A 47 -1.65 -1.76 2.79
N THR A 48 -2.57 -2.37 3.52
CA THR A 48 -4.01 -2.11 3.45
C THR A 48 -4.36 -0.78 4.14
N PRO A 49 -5.51 -0.16 3.84
CA PRO A 49 -5.93 1.09 4.50
C PRO A 49 -6.17 0.94 6.00
N TRP A 50 -6.32 -0.30 6.47
CA TRP A 50 -6.56 -0.65 7.89
C TRP A 50 -5.27 -0.81 8.70
N ALA A 51 -4.12 -0.82 8.04
CA ALA A 51 -2.82 -0.92 8.68
C ALA A 51 -2.34 0.44 9.20
N ASP A 52 -1.45 0.42 10.19
CA ASP A 52 -0.76 1.62 10.65
C ASP A 52 0.35 2.00 9.66
N ALA A 53 0.17 3.11 8.93
CA ALA A 53 1.10 3.58 7.92
C ALA A 53 2.49 3.93 8.50
N ALA A 54 2.53 4.51 9.70
CA ALA A 54 3.79 4.91 10.34
C ALA A 54 4.60 3.68 10.77
N ARG A 55 3.94 2.70 11.38
CA ARG A 55 4.57 1.43 11.75
C ARG A 55 5.01 0.64 10.53
N ALA A 56 4.18 0.60 9.48
CA ALA A 56 4.55 -0.04 8.22
C ALA A 56 5.79 0.59 7.61
N ALA A 57 5.85 1.92 7.50
CA ALA A 57 7.00 2.64 6.96
C ALA A 57 8.26 2.39 7.79
N ALA A 58 8.17 2.44 9.12
CA ALA A 58 9.28 2.17 10.02
C ALA A 58 9.85 0.75 9.84
N ASN A 59 8.97 -0.26 9.74
CA ASN A 59 9.38 -1.66 9.60
C ASN A 59 9.90 -2.00 8.18
N ILE A 60 9.34 -1.39 7.15
CA ILE A 60 9.79 -1.54 5.75
C ILE A 60 11.13 -0.83 5.53
N GLY A 61 11.29 0.36 6.09
CA GLY A 61 12.50 1.15 5.95
C GLY A 61 12.86 1.42 4.49
N ARG A 62 14.15 1.32 4.17
CA ARG A 62 14.70 1.49 2.81
C ARG A 62 14.80 0.18 2.02
N ASP A 63 14.47 -0.95 2.63
CA ASP A 63 14.71 -2.27 2.06
C ASP A 63 13.68 -2.62 0.97
N TYR A 64 12.44 -2.20 1.15
CA TYR A 64 11.33 -2.57 0.26
C TYR A 64 10.48 -1.36 -0.13
N VAL A 65 9.63 -1.55 -1.13
CA VAL A 65 8.61 -0.57 -1.53
C VAL A 65 7.33 -0.83 -0.72
N MET A 66 6.79 0.20 -0.11
CA MET A 66 5.44 0.18 0.42
C MET A 66 4.45 0.36 -0.74
N ALA A 67 3.70 -0.69 -1.08
CA ALA A 67 2.56 -0.59 -1.98
C ALA A 67 1.31 -0.26 -1.16
N ALA A 68 1.09 1.01 -0.91
CA ALA A 68 -0.05 1.49 -0.14
C ALA A 68 -1.34 1.34 -0.94
N LYS A 69 -2.38 0.81 -0.29
CA LYS A 69 -3.70 0.62 -0.86
C LYS A 69 -4.68 1.56 -0.18
N PRO A 70 -4.93 2.76 -0.75
CA PRO A 70 -5.90 3.69 -0.20
C PRO A 70 -7.31 3.14 -0.20
N ASN A 71 -8.16 3.69 0.67
CA ASN A 71 -9.53 3.24 0.84
C ASN A 71 -10.36 3.44 -0.44
N PRO A 72 -10.83 2.36 -1.09
CA PRO A 72 -11.58 2.45 -2.35
C PRO A 72 -12.97 3.07 -2.18
N ALA A 73 -13.50 3.16 -0.96
CA ALA A 73 -14.80 3.77 -0.71
C ALA A 73 -14.87 5.26 -1.10
N PHE A 74 -13.72 5.93 -1.22
CA PHE A 74 -13.70 7.34 -1.59
C PHE A 74 -14.10 7.58 -3.06
N VAL A 75 -13.92 6.60 -3.94
CA VAL A 75 -14.36 6.69 -5.34
C VAL A 75 -15.78 6.12 -5.55
N ALA A 76 -16.33 5.46 -4.54
CA ALA A 76 -17.65 4.83 -4.60
C ALA A 76 -18.82 5.78 -4.22
N ARG A 77 -18.56 7.08 -4.08
CA ARG A 77 -19.55 8.10 -3.70
C ARG A 77 -20.14 8.76 -4.92
N PRO A 78 -21.45 9.12 -4.87
CA PRO A 78 -22.09 9.85 -5.97
C PRO A 78 -21.42 11.18 -6.31
N GLN A 79 -20.85 11.85 -5.30
CA GLN A 79 -20.03 13.06 -5.46
C GLN A 79 -18.67 12.83 -4.83
N PHE A 80 -17.60 13.00 -5.64
CA PHE A 80 -16.23 12.88 -5.17
C PHE A 80 -15.89 13.99 -4.16
N ASN A 81 -15.26 13.59 -3.05
CA ASN A 81 -14.71 14.52 -2.08
C ASN A 81 -13.18 14.30 -2.02
N PRO A 82 -12.34 15.28 -2.41
CA PRO A 82 -10.88 15.14 -2.39
C PRO A 82 -10.30 15.15 -0.97
N GLU A 83 -10.93 15.79 0.00
CA GLU A 83 -10.37 16.01 1.34
C GLU A 83 -9.95 14.72 2.07
N PRO A 84 -10.80 13.68 2.22
CA PRO A 84 -10.38 12.44 2.88
C PRO A 84 -9.29 11.70 2.11
N VAL A 85 -9.25 11.83 0.77
CA VAL A 85 -8.18 11.28 -0.05
C VAL A 85 -6.87 12.01 0.25
N GLU A 86 -6.87 13.35 0.25
CA GLU A 86 -5.68 14.14 0.57
C GLU A 86 -5.12 13.80 1.96
N GLN A 87 -5.98 13.69 2.97
CA GLN A 87 -5.58 13.33 4.33
C GLN A 87 -4.94 11.95 4.39
N GLU A 88 -5.53 10.96 3.72
CA GLU A 88 -5.00 9.59 3.69
C GLU A 88 -3.65 9.52 2.97
N ILE A 89 -3.53 10.11 1.78
CA ILE A 89 -2.29 10.12 0.98
C ILE A 89 -1.18 10.88 1.70
N THR A 90 -1.50 12.04 2.31
CA THR A 90 -0.54 12.83 3.11
C THR A 90 0.05 11.99 4.24
N ARG A 91 -0.78 11.25 4.99
CA ARG A 91 -0.33 10.37 6.07
C ARG A 91 0.68 9.32 5.59
N TYR A 92 0.46 8.70 4.43
CA TYR A 92 1.41 7.75 3.85
C TYR A 92 2.70 8.43 3.41
N CYS A 93 2.62 9.59 2.74
CA CYS A 93 3.79 10.33 2.30
C CYS A 93 4.67 10.77 3.47
N GLU A 94 4.07 11.34 4.52
CA GLU A 94 4.80 11.75 5.75
C GLU A 94 5.49 10.57 6.42
N ALA A 95 4.78 9.44 6.57
CA ALA A 95 5.35 8.23 7.17
C ALA A 95 6.54 7.70 6.36
N CYS A 96 6.39 7.60 5.04
CA CYS A 96 7.43 7.08 4.16
C CYS A 96 8.63 8.04 4.06
N GLN A 97 8.40 9.35 3.98
CA GLN A 97 9.48 10.34 3.95
C GLN A 97 10.33 10.30 5.23
N ARG A 98 9.68 10.17 6.40
CA ARG A 98 10.37 10.07 7.71
C ARG A 98 11.33 8.88 7.79
N HIS A 99 10.99 7.76 7.16
CA HIS A 99 11.76 6.52 7.22
C HIS A 99 12.56 6.23 5.95
N GLY A 100 12.47 7.09 4.94
CA GLY A 100 13.13 6.90 3.65
C GLY A 100 12.57 5.72 2.85
N THR A 101 11.32 5.36 3.11
CA THR A 101 10.63 4.22 2.47
C THR A 101 10.14 4.62 1.08
N ALA A 102 10.47 3.81 0.08
CA ALA A 102 9.90 3.98 -1.27
C ALA A 102 8.40 3.67 -1.25
N LEU A 103 7.61 4.51 -1.91
CA LEU A 103 6.14 4.47 -1.85
C LEU A 103 5.53 4.40 -3.24
N GLU A 104 4.52 3.55 -3.40
CA GLU A 104 3.59 3.57 -4.51
C GLU A 104 2.15 3.48 -4.00
N PHE A 105 1.20 3.99 -4.78
CA PHE A 105 -0.23 3.88 -4.48
C PHE A 105 -0.93 2.99 -5.50
N VAL A 106 -1.71 2.05 -5.00
CA VAL A 106 -2.49 1.12 -5.82
C VAL A 106 -3.94 1.16 -5.36
N LEU A 107 -4.79 1.85 -6.12
CA LEU A 107 -6.24 1.84 -5.87
C LEU A 107 -6.81 0.50 -6.32
N LYS A 108 -7.22 -0.32 -5.37
CA LYS A 108 -7.75 -1.67 -5.62
C LYS A 108 -9.07 -1.90 -4.88
N ASP A 109 -9.70 -3.05 -5.17
CA ASP A 109 -10.97 -3.50 -4.55
C ASP A 109 -12.12 -2.50 -4.77
N ILE A 110 -12.12 -1.85 -5.93
CA ILE A 110 -13.17 -0.91 -6.33
C ILE A 110 -14.41 -1.73 -6.72
N SER A 111 -15.44 -1.69 -5.90
CA SER A 111 -16.72 -2.37 -6.18
C SER A 111 -17.65 -1.53 -7.06
N THR A 112 -17.54 -0.20 -6.98
CA THR A 112 -18.33 0.74 -7.77
C THR A 112 -17.63 2.11 -7.83
N ILE A 113 -17.92 2.86 -8.86
CA ILE A 113 -17.52 4.26 -9.04
C ILE A 113 -18.75 5.19 -9.06
N ALA A 114 -19.88 4.72 -8.52
CA ALA A 114 -21.16 5.43 -8.50
C ALA A 114 -21.62 5.90 -9.90
N ASN A 115 -21.35 5.11 -10.95
CA ASN A 115 -21.62 5.41 -12.36
C ASN A 115 -20.95 6.68 -12.90
N ASP A 116 -19.91 7.19 -12.22
CA ASP A 116 -19.17 8.36 -12.66
C ASP A 116 -17.66 8.07 -12.76
N VAL A 117 -17.16 7.87 -13.98
CA VAL A 117 -15.73 7.61 -14.26
C VAL A 117 -14.84 8.76 -13.79
N ARG A 118 -15.39 10.00 -13.67
CA ARG A 118 -14.63 11.16 -13.19
C ARG A 118 -14.13 10.97 -11.75
N ASN A 119 -14.78 10.12 -10.94
CA ASN A 119 -14.31 9.81 -9.60
C ASN A 119 -12.89 9.21 -9.61
N LEU A 120 -12.57 8.38 -10.61
CA LEU A 120 -11.20 7.82 -10.75
C LEU A 120 -10.18 8.89 -11.17
N THR A 121 -10.53 9.73 -12.15
CA THR A 121 -9.63 10.79 -12.62
C THR A 121 -9.40 11.87 -11.56
N GLN A 122 -10.42 12.22 -10.80
CA GLN A 122 -10.33 13.14 -9.67
C GLN A 122 -9.49 12.57 -8.53
N TRP A 123 -9.66 11.28 -8.24
CA TRP A 123 -8.82 10.57 -7.27
C TRP A 123 -7.34 10.61 -7.71
N ALA A 124 -7.04 10.23 -8.93
CA ALA A 124 -5.68 10.23 -9.45
C ALA A 124 -5.05 11.64 -9.44
N ALA A 125 -5.80 12.66 -9.83
CA ALA A 125 -5.35 14.05 -9.79
C ALA A 125 -5.07 14.50 -8.35
N THR A 126 -5.90 14.10 -7.39
CA THR A 126 -5.71 14.41 -5.96
C THR A 126 -4.45 13.74 -5.42
N VAL A 127 -4.25 12.45 -5.71
CA VAL A 127 -3.04 11.71 -5.30
C VAL A 127 -1.78 12.35 -5.85
N ASN A 128 -1.74 12.65 -7.16
CA ASN A 128 -0.59 13.29 -7.80
C ASN A 128 -0.28 14.65 -7.18
N ARG A 129 -1.30 15.48 -6.92
CA ARG A 129 -1.12 16.78 -6.27
C ARG A 129 -0.48 16.66 -4.88
N VAL A 130 -0.85 15.63 -4.10
CA VAL A 130 -0.21 15.38 -2.80
C VAL A 130 1.22 14.90 -2.98
N ILE A 131 1.47 13.91 -3.85
CA ILE A 131 2.82 13.40 -4.13
C ILE A 131 3.77 14.54 -4.51
N ASP A 132 3.32 15.45 -5.35
CA ASP A 132 4.13 16.60 -5.80
C ASP A 132 4.59 17.52 -4.67
N ARG A 133 3.87 17.58 -3.54
CA ARG A 133 4.27 18.37 -2.37
C ARG A 133 5.42 17.72 -1.59
N PHE A 134 5.60 16.40 -1.71
CA PHE A 134 6.57 15.63 -0.91
C PHE A 134 7.81 15.21 -1.71
N TYR A 135 7.70 15.05 -3.03
CA TYR A 135 8.73 14.38 -3.86
C TYR A 135 9.19 15.20 -5.06
N ARG A 136 8.86 16.49 -5.12
CA ARG A 136 9.39 17.44 -6.12
C ARG A 136 10.42 18.41 -5.56
#